data_be960b38485d585920d5e01647d5981a
#
_entry.id   be960b38485d585920d5e01647d5981a
#
_cell.length_a   1.000
_cell.length_b   1.000
_cell.length_c   1.000
_cell.angle_alpha   90.00
_cell.angle_beta   90.00
_cell.angle_gamma   90.00
#
_symmetry.space_group_name_H-M   'P 1'
#
loop_
_entity.id
_entity.type
_entity.pdbx_description
1 polymer ?
#
loop_
_entity_poly.entity_id
_entity_poly.type
_entity_poly.pdbx_seq_one_letter_code
_entity_poly.pdbx_strand_id
1 'polypeptide(L)'
;MRVTVFGSAMPKPEETAYQTALTLGQILAKEGHTVITGGYGGTMEAASRGAAEAGGYVIGVTCAEIARWRKLSANAWVKEEWCRQTLHERLSTLIDSCQAALALPGGVGTLLEVCMMWNLLVIKAISPRPLILIGPGWKTTLQSFLEEQGQYVLEEDRQWLSFVDTAEEAAAKLHQKLIL
;
A
#
# COMPACT_ATOMS: atom_id res chain seq x y z
N MET A 1 9.86 -11.21 2.84
CA MET A 1 8.94 -11.16 1.68
C MET A 1 8.81 -9.75 1.13
N ARG A 2 8.13 -9.54 -0.01
CA ARG A 2 7.84 -8.21 -0.55
C ARG A 2 6.47 -7.74 -0.08
N VAL A 3 6.43 -6.53 0.51
CA VAL A 3 5.20 -5.90 1.01
C VAL A 3 5.01 -4.59 0.27
N THR A 4 3.86 -4.44 -0.40
CA THR A 4 3.51 -3.16 -1.05
C THR A 4 2.80 -2.25 -0.06
N VAL A 5 3.22 -0.98 -0.02
CA VAL A 5 2.59 0.07 0.77
C VAL A 5 1.96 1.08 -0.19
N PHE A 6 0.63 1.09 -0.24
CA PHE A 6 -0.16 2.09 -0.94
C PHE A 6 -0.34 3.34 -0.09
N GLY A 7 -0.42 4.51 -0.72
CA GLY A 7 -0.65 5.74 0.03
C GLY A 7 -0.58 7.00 -0.82
N SER A 8 -0.77 8.15 -0.16
CA SER A 8 -0.89 9.46 -0.78
C SER A 8 0.47 10.10 -1.09
N ALA A 9 0.54 10.85 -2.17
CA ALA A 9 1.70 11.71 -2.49
C ALA A 9 1.66 13.09 -1.78
N MET A 10 0.62 13.36 -0.97
CA MET A 10 0.36 14.71 -0.43
C MET A 10 1.01 14.98 0.94
N PRO A 11 1.03 14.03 1.91
CA PRO A 11 1.49 14.31 3.26
C PRO A 11 2.95 14.79 3.30
N LYS A 12 3.20 15.80 4.17
CA LYS A 12 4.52 16.38 4.41
C LYS A 12 5.16 15.76 5.66
N PRO A 13 6.50 15.89 5.81
CA PRO A 13 7.24 15.26 6.91
C PRO A 13 6.73 15.56 8.32
N GLU A 14 6.15 16.73 8.55
CA GLU A 14 5.60 17.18 9.84
C GLU A 14 4.20 16.62 10.14
N GLU A 15 3.53 16.01 9.16
CA GLU A 15 2.18 15.51 9.32
C GLU A 15 2.14 14.09 9.88
N THR A 16 1.12 13.80 10.70
CA THR A 16 0.92 12.48 11.32
C THR A 16 0.88 11.35 10.29
N ALA A 17 0.24 11.58 9.14
CA ALA A 17 0.16 10.57 8.09
C ALA A 17 1.55 10.18 7.52
N TYR A 18 2.47 11.17 7.40
CA TYR A 18 3.85 10.90 7.00
C TYR A 18 4.59 10.11 8.08
N GLN A 19 4.46 10.49 9.36
CA GLN A 19 5.11 9.82 10.49
C GLN A 19 4.62 8.38 10.66
N THR A 20 3.31 8.13 10.50
CA THR A 20 2.76 6.77 10.50
C THR A 20 3.36 5.92 9.38
N ALA A 21 3.50 6.48 8.18
CA ALA A 21 4.10 5.78 7.05
C ALA A 21 5.59 5.48 7.27
N LEU A 22 6.32 6.42 7.86
CA LEU A 22 7.74 6.26 8.21
C LEU A 22 7.91 5.14 9.23
N THR A 23 7.10 5.14 10.29
CA THR A 23 7.09 4.07 11.32
C THR A 23 6.77 2.72 10.68
N LEU A 24 5.75 2.65 9.80
CA LEU A 24 5.40 1.41 9.11
C LEU A 24 6.59 0.87 8.30
N GLY A 25 7.25 1.73 7.53
CA GLY A 25 8.45 1.35 6.76
C GLY A 25 9.56 0.79 7.64
N GLN A 26 9.82 1.43 8.78
CA GLN A 26 10.82 0.96 9.75
C GLN A 26 10.49 -0.42 10.31
N ILE A 27 9.22 -0.65 10.69
CA ILE A 27 8.79 -1.94 11.25
C ILE A 27 8.96 -3.04 10.19
N LEU A 28 8.44 -2.83 8.98
CA LEU A 28 8.53 -3.80 7.89
C LEU A 28 9.97 -4.20 7.57
N ALA A 29 10.89 -3.21 7.54
CA ALA A 29 12.30 -3.48 7.29
C ALA A 29 12.98 -4.26 8.44
N LYS A 30 12.68 -3.92 9.69
CA LYS A 30 13.18 -4.64 10.87
C LYS A 30 12.71 -6.10 10.92
N GLU A 31 11.52 -6.37 10.36
CA GLU A 31 10.99 -7.73 10.21
C GLU A 31 11.54 -8.46 8.96
N GLY A 32 12.49 -7.86 8.24
CA GLY A 32 13.17 -8.47 7.10
C GLY A 32 12.34 -8.45 5.80
N HIS A 33 11.36 -7.56 5.70
CA HIS A 33 10.56 -7.39 4.48
C HIS A 33 11.20 -6.39 3.51
N THR A 34 11.07 -6.67 2.21
CA THR A 34 11.32 -5.68 1.16
C THR A 34 10.09 -4.81 1.02
N VAL A 35 10.25 -3.50 1.11
CA VAL A 35 9.15 -2.54 0.96
C VAL A 35 9.03 -2.11 -0.49
N ILE A 36 7.83 -2.25 -1.06
CA ILE A 36 7.49 -1.73 -2.38
C ILE A 36 6.58 -0.52 -2.19
N THR A 37 6.87 0.59 -2.85
CA THR A 37 6.02 1.79 -2.85
C THR A 37 5.77 2.29 -4.27
N GLY A 38 4.88 3.26 -4.41
CA GLY A 38 4.69 3.96 -5.68
C GLY A 38 5.87 4.86 -6.09
N GLY A 39 6.92 4.94 -5.27
CA GLY A 39 8.20 5.56 -5.59
C GLY A 39 8.25 7.10 -5.52
N TYR A 40 7.13 7.79 -5.32
CA TYR A 40 7.06 9.26 -5.29
C TYR A 40 7.06 9.81 -3.86
N GLY A 41 6.60 11.05 -3.68
CA GLY A 41 6.57 11.76 -2.40
C GLY A 41 5.46 11.29 -1.43
N GLY A 42 5.28 12.04 -0.36
CA GLY A 42 4.25 11.80 0.64
C GLY A 42 4.47 10.54 1.47
N THR A 43 3.41 9.79 1.72
CA THR A 43 3.52 8.54 2.49
C THR A 43 4.32 7.46 1.78
N MET A 44 4.43 7.50 0.43
CA MET A 44 5.30 6.60 -0.33
C MET A 44 6.77 6.86 0.00
N GLU A 45 7.18 8.15 0.00
CA GLU A 45 8.52 8.55 0.42
C GLU A 45 8.77 8.22 1.89
N ALA A 46 7.82 8.51 2.78
CA ALA A 46 7.94 8.22 4.20
C ALA A 46 8.17 6.73 4.49
N ALA A 47 7.38 5.84 3.87
CA ALA A 47 7.57 4.40 4.00
C ALA A 47 8.91 3.92 3.41
N SER A 48 9.31 4.49 2.25
CA SER A 48 10.61 4.21 1.64
C SER A 48 11.75 4.65 2.56
N ARG A 49 11.66 5.86 3.11
CA ARG A 49 12.63 6.43 4.05
C ARG A 49 12.74 5.59 5.31
N GLY A 50 11.62 5.29 5.96
CA GLY A 50 11.61 4.49 7.19
C GLY A 50 12.23 3.12 6.97
N ALA A 51 11.94 2.45 5.85
CA ALA A 51 12.53 1.17 5.50
C ALA A 51 14.05 1.28 5.24
N ALA A 52 14.49 2.28 4.46
CA ALA A 52 15.91 2.48 4.14
C ALA A 52 16.74 2.83 5.39
N GLU A 53 16.24 3.75 6.27
CA GLU A 53 16.89 4.11 7.54
C GLU A 53 17.02 2.92 8.50
N ALA A 54 16.09 1.95 8.42
CA ALA A 54 16.16 0.70 9.18
C ALA A 54 17.02 -0.39 8.50
N GLY A 55 17.73 -0.07 7.41
CA GLY A 55 18.60 -0.99 6.69
C GLY A 55 17.87 -1.94 5.71
N GLY A 56 16.58 -1.70 5.44
CA GLY A 56 15.77 -2.51 4.54
C GLY A 56 15.98 -2.22 3.06
N TYR A 57 15.44 -3.10 2.23
CA TYR A 57 15.46 -2.95 0.77
C TYR A 57 14.17 -2.29 0.28
N VAL A 58 14.30 -1.26 -0.56
CA VAL A 58 13.18 -0.46 -1.06
C VAL A 58 13.12 -0.50 -2.57
N ILE A 59 11.94 -0.86 -3.09
CA ILE A 59 11.61 -0.83 -4.51
C ILE A 59 10.56 0.26 -4.75
N GLY A 60 10.83 1.15 -5.70
CA GLY A 60 9.87 2.16 -6.13
C GLY A 60 9.28 1.81 -7.50
N VAL A 61 7.96 1.65 -7.60
CA VAL A 61 7.28 1.41 -8.88
C VAL A 61 6.75 2.73 -9.42
N THR A 62 7.51 3.33 -10.34
CA THR A 62 7.18 4.61 -10.98
C THR A 62 6.46 4.42 -12.32
N CYS A 63 6.02 5.52 -12.92
CA CYS A 63 5.27 5.51 -14.17
C CYS A 63 5.66 6.70 -15.07
N ALA A 64 6.03 6.42 -16.31
CA ALA A 64 6.40 7.43 -17.29
C ALA A 64 5.26 8.44 -17.60
N GLU A 65 4.00 7.99 -17.60
CA GLU A 65 2.83 8.89 -17.76
C GLU A 65 2.75 9.89 -16.61
N ILE A 66 2.88 9.45 -15.36
CA ILE A 66 2.84 10.32 -14.17
C ILE A 66 4.04 11.26 -14.17
N ALA A 67 5.23 10.72 -14.44
CA ALA A 67 6.47 11.49 -14.46
C ALA A 67 6.43 12.64 -15.47
N ARG A 68 5.90 12.38 -16.69
CA ARG A 68 5.73 13.40 -17.73
C ARG A 68 4.75 14.51 -17.30
N TRP A 69 3.64 14.12 -16.69
CA TRP A 69 2.60 15.08 -16.30
C TRP A 69 2.98 15.90 -15.07
N ARG A 70 3.61 15.29 -14.07
CA ARG A 70 3.95 15.93 -12.79
C ARG A 70 5.43 16.32 -12.67
N LYS A 71 6.27 16.01 -13.64
CA LYS A 71 7.74 16.20 -13.60
C LYS A 71 8.37 15.59 -12.35
N LEU A 72 7.95 14.38 -11.99
CA LEU A 72 8.41 13.67 -10.80
C LEU A 72 9.47 12.62 -11.17
N SER A 73 10.42 12.42 -10.27
CA SER A 73 11.37 11.30 -10.23
C SER A 73 11.10 10.42 -9.02
N ALA A 74 11.70 9.25 -8.99
CA ALA A 74 11.70 8.42 -7.78
C ALA A 74 12.29 9.19 -6.60
N ASN A 75 11.77 8.97 -5.38
CA ASN A 75 12.31 9.57 -4.17
C ASN A 75 13.71 9.01 -3.84
N ALA A 76 14.50 9.74 -3.06
CA ALA A 76 15.91 9.43 -2.78
C ALA A 76 16.14 8.13 -1.99
N TRP A 77 15.10 7.55 -1.40
CA TRP A 77 15.17 6.34 -0.57
C TRP A 77 14.92 5.05 -1.35
N VAL A 78 14.48 5.18 -2.61
CA VAL A 78 14.30 4.05 -3.51
C VAL A 78 15.68 3.51 -3.92
N LYS A 79 15.93 2.24 -3.63
CA LYS A 79 17.16 1.55 -4.00
C LYS A 79 17.08 0.94 -5.39
N GLU A 80 15.91 0.48 -5.78
CA GLU A 80 15.64 -0.09 -7.10
C GLU A 80 14.35 0.52 -7.67
N GLU A 81 14.45 1.12 -8.84
CA GLU A 81 13.30 1.71 -9.52
C GLU A 81 12.78 0.79 -10.64
N TRP A 82 11.49 0.47 -10.57
CA TRP A 82 10.77 -0.22 -11.63
C TRP A 82 9.87 0.77 -12.38
N CYS A 83 10.42 1.44 -13.37
CA CYS A 83 9.65 2.38 -14.18
C CYS A 83 8.77 1.61 -15.18
N ARG A 84 7.46 1.89 -15.18
CA ARG A 84 6.49 1.38 -16.13
C ARG A 84 6.06 2.47 -17.11
N GLN A 85 5.58 2.08 -18.28
CA GLN A 85 5.18 3.06 -19.29
C GLN A 85 3.84 3.70 -18.92
N THR A 86 2.87 2.89 -18.50
CA THR A 86 1.50 3.31 -18.23
C THR A 86 1.11 3.17 -16.75
N LEU A 87 0.07 3.90 -16.34
CA LEU A 87 -0.52 3.74 -15.00
C LEU A 87 -1.04 2.31 -14.79
N HIS A 88 -1.60 1.70 -15.82
CA HIS A 88 -2.12 0.33 -15.74
C HIS A 88 -1.00 -0.68 -15.43
N GLU A 89 0.11 -0.63 -16.17
CA GLU A 89 1.28 -1.48 -15.90
C GLU A 89 1.85 -1.26 -14.50
N ARG A 90 1.86 0.00 -14.03
CA ARG A 90 2.32 0.32 -12.67
C ARG A 90 1.43 -0.31 -11.60
N LEU A 91 0.10 -0.19 -11.73
CA LEU A 91 -0.87 -0.80 -10.81
C LEU A 91 -0.70 -2.32 -10.75
N SER A 92 -0.67 -2.98 -11.91
CA SER A 92 -0.43 -4.42 -11.98
C SER A 92 0.91 -4.80 -11.33
N THR A 93 1.99 -4.06 -11.61
CA THR A 93 3.30 -4.34 -10.99
C THR A 93 3.26 -4.21 -9.47
N LEU A 94 2.62 -3.19 -8.90
CA LEU A 94 2.49 -3.00 -7.46
C LEU A 94 1.77 -4.16 -6.77
N ILE A 95 0.74 -4.70 -7.44
CA ILE A 95 -0.08 -5.79 -6.90
C ILE A 95 0.59 -7.15 -7.13
N ASP A 96 1.04 -7.44 -8.35
CA ASP A 96 1.55 -8.77 -8.71
C ASP A 96 2.89 -9.10 -8.04
N SER A 97 3.67 -8.07 -7.72
CA SER A 97 5.01 -8.23 -7.16
C SER A 97 5.05 -8.45 -5.65
N CYS A 98 3.94 -8.33 -4.93
CA CYS A 98 3.91 -8.44 -3.47
C CYS A 98 3.27 -9.74 -2.97
N GLN A 99 3.59 -10.11 -1.73
CA GLN A 99 2.95 -11.16 -0.96
C GLN A 99 1.94 -10.63 0.05
N ALA A 100 1.93 -9.30 0.28
CA ALA A 100 0.95 -8.59 1.09
C ALA A 100 0.90 -7.12 0.66
N ALA A 101 -0.22 -6.44 0.90
CA ALA A 101 -0.34 -5.00 0.72
C ALA A 101 -0.94 -4.33 1.95
N LEU A 102 -0.39 -3.17 2.28
CA LEU A 102 -0.87 -2.30 3.35
C LEU A 102 -1.23 -0.94 2.74
N ALA A 103 -2.43 -0.45 3.03
CA ALA A 103 -2.90 0.83 2.50
C ALA A 103 -3.00 1.87 3.60
N LEU A 104 -2.16 2.88 3.53
CA LEU A 104 -2.24 4.10 4.34
C LEU A 104 -3.36 5.01 3.84
N PRO A 105 -3.80 6.01 4.62
CA PRO A 105 -4.75 7.00 4.13
C PRO A 105 -4.29 7.62 2.82
N GLY A 106 -5.22 7.77 1.87
CA GLY A 106 -4.88 8.27 0.55
C GLY A 106 -6.09 8.76 -0.25
N GLY A 107 -5.82 9.27 -1.43
CA GLY A 107 -6.83 9.78 -2.35
C GLY A 107 -7.30 8.72 -3.36
N VAL A 108 -7.79 9.22 -4.50
CA VAL A 108 -8.36 8.39 -5.60
C VAL A 108 -7.37 7.32 -6.09
N GLY A 109 -6.07 7.65 -6.18
CA GLY A 109 -5.06 6.67 -6.62
C GLY A 109 -4.93 5.50 -5.65
N THR A 110 -4.90 5.79 -4.35
CA THR A 110 -4.82 4.75 -3.31
C THR A 110 -6.11 3.93 -3.23
N LEU A 111 -7.27 4.58 -3.40
CA LEU A 111 -8.55 3.88 -3.48
C LEU A 111 -8.58 2.93 -4.69
N LEU A 112 -8.08 3.35 -5.86
CA LEU A 112 -7.98 2.51 -7.04
C LEU A 112 -7.08 1.28 -6.80
N GLU A 113 -5.93 1.46 -6.14
CA GLU A 113 -5.01 0.38 -5.78
C GLU A 113 -5.68 -0.65 -4.85
N VAL A 114 -6.39 -0.16 -3.83
CA VAL A 114 -7.16 -1.01 -2.89
C VAL A 114 -8.28 -1.75 -3.60
N CYS A 115 -9.11 -1.06 -4.38
CA CYS A 115 -10.23 -1.67 -5.09
C CYS A 115 -9.76 -2.69 -6.14
N MET A 116 -8.70 -2.38 -6.88
CA MET A 116 -8.14 -3.31 -7.86
C MET A 116 -7.62 -4.58 -7.18
N MET A 117 -6.83 -4.45 -6.11
CA MET A 117 -6.33 -5.61 -5.38
C MET A 117 -7.47 -6.42 -4.75
N TRP A 118 -8.44 -5.76 -4.13
CA TRP A 118 -9.61 -6.44 -3.56
C TRP A 118 -10.37 -7.22 -4.62
N ASN A 119 -10.68 -6.61 -5.76
CA ASN A 119 -11.37 -7.29 -6.85
C ASN A 119 -10.59 -8.49 -7.41
N LEU A 120 -9.26 -8.37 -7.56
CA LEU A 120 -8.41 -9.48 -8.02
C LEU A 120 -8.40 -10.66 -7.02
N LEU A 121 -8.50 -10.39 -5.72
CA LEU A 121 -8.67 -11.42 -4.69
C LEU A 121 -10.05 -12.07 -4.77
N VAL A 122 -11.12 -11.30 -4.95
CA VAL A 122 -12.50 -11.77 -5.10
C VAL A 122 -12.63 -12.72 -6.28
N ILE A 123 -12.15 -12.33 -7.46
CA ILE A 123 -12.21 -13.18 -8.67
C ILE A 123 -11.12 -14.26 -8.72
N LYS A 124 -10.30 -14.38 -7.67
CA LYS A 124 -9.20 -15.36 -7.56
C LYS A 124 -8.16 -15.25 -8.70
N ALA A 125 -8.00 -14.06 -9.27
CA ALA A 125 -7.00 -13.79 -10.30
C ALA A 125 -5.57 -13.71 -9.74
N ILE A 126 -5.43 -13.47 -8.45
CA ILE A 126 -4.17 -13.51 -7.70
C ILE A 126 -4.30 -14.48 -6.52
N SER A 127 -3.17 -15.04 -6.10
CA SER A 127 -3.14 -15.91 -4.91
C SER A 127 -3.58 -15.15 -3.65
N PRO A 128 -4.29 -15.80 -2.71
CA PRO A 128 -4.65 -15.22 -1.43
C PRO A 128 -3.48 -14.54 -0.74
N ARG A 129 -3.66 -13.31 -0.32
CA ARG A 129 -2.67 -12.52 0.39
C ARG A 129 -3.30 -11.41 1.23
N PRO A 130 -2.66 -10.98 2.33
CA PRO A 130 -3.19 -9.91 3.17
C PRO A 130 -3.36 -8.60 2.41
N LEU A 131 -4.54 -7.95 2.60
CA LEU A 131 -4.81 -6.56 2.27
C LEU A 131 -5.27 -5.87 3.56
N ILE A 132 -4.40 -5.01 4.11
CA ILE A 132 -4.58 -4.37 5.42
C ILE A 132 -4.69 -2.86 5.22
N LEU A 133 -5.77 -2.28 5.71
CA LEU A 133 -6.13 -0.87 5.56
C LEU A 133 -5.91 -0.16 6.89
N ILE A 134 -5.09 0.87 6.90
CA ILE A 134 -4.58 1.54 8.10
C ILE A 134 -5.27 2.90 8.25
N GLY A 135 -5.87 3.11 9.40
CA GLY A 135 -6.54 4.35 9.79
C GLY A 135 -8.06 4.29 9.68
N PRO A 136 -8.76 5.08 10.53
CA PRO A 136 -10.21 5.01 10.69
C PRO A 136 -10.99 5.40 9.42
N GLY A 137 -10.41 6.23 8.55
CA GLY A 137 -11.05 6.66 7.31
C GLY A 137 -11.38 5.52 6.35
N TRP A 138 -10.53 4.50 6.27
CA TRP A 138 -10.78 3.32 5.44
C TRP A 138 -11.99 2.53 5.94
N LYS A 139 -12.05 2.29 7.26
CA LYS A 139 -13.17 1.58 7.86
C LYS A 139 -14.47 2.30 7.58
N THR A 140 -14.55 3.60 7.85
CA THR A 140 -15.74 4.41 7.60
C THR A 140 -16.15 4.39 6.13
N THR A 141 -15.20 4.61 5.21
CA THR A 141 -15.49 4.68 3.77
C THR A 141 -16.02 3.35 3.23
N LEU A 142 -15.35 2.23 3.55
CA LEU A 142 -15.74 0.94 3.00
C LEU A 142 -16.94 0.33 3.75
N GLN A 143 -17.15 0.63 5.03
CA GLN A 143 -18.40 0.27 5.71
C GLN A 143 -19.60 0.99 5.09
N SER A 144 -19.51 2.30 4.84
CA SER A 144 -20.60 3.04 4.17
C SER A 144 -20.88 2.48 2.77
N PHE A 145 -19.83 2.15 2.00
CA PHE A 145 -20.01 1.47 0.71
C PHE A 145 -20.73 0.12 0.87
N LEU A 146 -20.36 -0.69 1.86
CA LEU A 146 -20.99 -2.00 2.10
C LEU A 146 -22.41 -1.89 2.67
N GLU A 147 -22.73 -0.82 3.40
CA GLU A 147 -24.10 -0.54 3.86
C GLU A 147 -25.02 -0.21 2.69
N GLU A 148 -24.55 0.60 1.74
CA GLU A 148 -25.35 1.06 0.59
C GLU A 148 -25.36 0.05 -0.58
N GLN A 149 -24.27 -0.63 -0.83
CA GLN A 149 -24.06 -1.49 -2.00
C GLN A 149 -23.82 -2.97 -1.63
N GLY A 150 -23.89 -3.33 -0.37
CA GLY A 150 -23.49 -4.66 0.12
C GLY A 150 -24.29 -5.83 -0.43
N GLN A 151 -25.47 -5.58 -0.99
CA GLN A 151 -26.26 -6.59 -1.72
C GLN A 151 -25.53 -7.14 -2.97
N TYR A 152 -24.53 -6.41 -3.48
CA TYR A 152 -23.70 -6.80 -4.62
C TYR A 152 -22.33 -7.34 -4.21
N VAL A 153 -22.04 -7.46 -2.90
CA VAL A 153 -20.76 -7.94 -2.36
C VAL A 153 -21.01 -9.14 -1.47
N LEU A 154 -20.52 -10.31 -1.86
CA LEU A 154 -20.69 -11.52 -1.07
C LEU A 154 -19.99 -11.39 0.30
N GLU A 155 -20.56 -12.04 1.33
CA GLU A 155 -19.97 -12.00 2.67
C GLU A 155 -18.54 -12.55 2.71
N GLU A 156 -18.31 -13.62 1.94
CA GLU A 156 -16.98 -14.23 1.78
C GLU A 156 -15.95 -13.30 1.12
N ASP A 157 -16.38 -12.29 0.35
CA ASP A 157 -15.49 -11.34 -0.30
C ASP A 157 -15.03 -10.22 0.62
N ARG A 158 -15.82 -9.95 1.69
CA ARG A 158 -15.48 -8.93 2.70
C ARG A 158 -14.31 -9.35 3.58
N GLN A 159 -14.07 -10.65 3.75
CA GLN A 159 -12.96 -11.20 4.54
C GLN A 159 -11.56 -10.79 4.04
N TRP A 160 -11.45 -10.38 2.77
CA TRP A 160 -10.18 -9.93 2.20
C TRP A 160 -9.72 -8.60 2.80
N LEU A 161 -10.64 -7.78 3.31
CA LEU A 161 -10.34 -6.50 3.93
C LEU A 161 -10.04 -6.67 5.42
N SER A 162 -8.91 -6.13 5.87
CA SER A 162 -8.57 -6.04 7.27
C SER A 162 -8.35 -4.58 7.65
N PHE A 163 -8.98 -4.12 8.73
CA PHE A 163 -8.89 -2.74 9.18
C PHE A 163 -8.11 -2.67 10.49
N VAL A 164 -7.20 -1.71 10.60
CA VAL A 164 -6.40 -1.41 11.79
C VAL A 164 -6.20 0.09 11.88
N ASP A 165 -5.85 0.60 13.05
CA ASP A 165 -5.72 2.04 13.25
C ASP A 165 -4.26 2.53 13.20
N THR A 166 -3.28 1.68 13.53
CA THR A 166 -1.86 2.07 13.64
C THR A 166 -0.93 1.23 12.77
N ALA A 167 0.30 1.70 12.60
CA ALA A 167 1.36 0.98 11.88
C ALA A 167 1.76 -0.32 12.62
N GLU A 168 1.79 -0.28 13.94
CA GLU A 168 2.11 -1.40 14.81
C GLU A 168 1.05 -2.50 14.72
N GLU A 169 -0.22 -2.12 14.75
CA GLU A 169 -1.33 -3.06 14.55
C GLU A 169 -1.31 -3.68 13.15
N ALA A 170 -0.91 -2.90 12.13
CA ALA A 170 -0.78 -3.42 10.78
C ALA A 170 0.31 -4.49 10.67
N ALA A 171 1.45 -4.28 11.28
CA ALA A 171 2.54 -5.25 11.33
C ALA A 171 2.12 -6.51 12.10
N ALA A 172 1.50 -6.36 13.27
CA ALA A 172 0.99 -7.48 14.06
C ALA A 172 -0.06 -8.28 13.27
N LYS A 173 -0.97 -7.59 12.56
CA LYS A 173 -2.00 -8.23 11.71
C LYS A 173 -1.39 -8.95 10.52
N LEU A 174 -0.35 -8.37 9.91
CA LEU A 174 0.39 -9.00 8.83
C LEU A 174 1.04 -10.30 9.31
N HIS A 175 1.74 -10.26 10.44
CA HIS A 175 2.36 -11.44 11.04
C HIS A 175 1.35 -12.55 11.34
N GLN A 176 0.19 -12.20 11.93
CA GLN A 176 -0.89 -13.15 12.20
C GLN A 176 -1.39 -13.84 10.93
N LYS A 177 -1.55 -13.10 9.81
CA LYS A 177 -2.06 -13.64 8.55
C LYS A 177 -1.04 -14.46 7.76
N LEU A 178 0.23 -14.43 8.13
CA LEU A 178 1.28 -15.23 7.49
C LEU A 178 1.47 -16.60 8.14
N ILE A 179 0.96 -16.79 9.35
CA ILE A 179 1.06 -18.04 10.12
C ILE A 179 -0.12 -18.98 9.82
N LEU A 180 -1.21 -18.47 9.25
CA LEU A 180 -2.42 -19.20 8.86
C LEU A 180 -2.34 -19.65 7.39
#